data_72a148733be48aa78b4aaf88afd81086
#
_entry.id   72a148733be48aa78b4aaf88afd81086
#
_cell.length_a   1.000
_cell.length_b   1.000
_cell.length_c   1.000
_cell.angle_alpha   90.00
_cell.angle_beta   90.00
_cell.angle_gamma   90.00
#
_symmetry.space_group_name_H-M   'P 1'
#
loop_
_entity.id
_entity.type
_entity.pdbx_description
1 polymer ?
#
loop_
_entity_poly.entity_id
_entity_poly.type
_entity_poly.pdbx_seq_one_letter_code
_entity_poly.pdbx_strand_id
1 'polypeptide(L)'
;HTIGRRQRQMCIRDRPSIDTLPIIVLSATLQTGYCVVLFKGYQVGDLSSVYPIARGSAPIFVFVVSLLFFEASYELTTFLGIFVFCVGLLTYAFSVIRNTGSRLNEIAYALAIGLFIAGYSITDAIGTRLVGNALSFFGAMAIFNRLFLIGYLYNFEEGMFQRLRKGYNNKFVLAGLFAFFCYAVILWAYTVLPISVVTTLRESSVVFAVLLGVLVLGESFSLSLIHI
;
A
#
# COMPACT_ATOMS: atom_id res chain seq x y z
N HIS A 1 -28.73 -35.15 -1.64
CA HIS A 1 -28.99 -34.13 -0.60
C HIS A 1 -27.71 -33.55 0.07
N THR A 2 -26.57 -34.20 -0.02
CA THR A 2 -25.28 -33.79 0.60
C THR A 2 -24.51 -32.77 -0.25
N ILE A 3 -24.66 -32.76 -1.57
CA ILE A 3 -23.98 -31.85 -2.47
C ILE A 3 -24.52 -30.42 -2.28
N GLY A 4 -25.81 -30.26 -2.11
CA GLY A 4 -26.43 -28.94 -1.91
C GLY A 4 -26.06 -28.23 -0.60
N ARG A 5 -25.71 -28.97 0.46
CA ARG A 5 -25.24 -28.40 1.74
C ARG A 5 -23.79 -27.90 1.62
N ARG A 6 -22.91 -28.63 0.94
CA ARG A 6 -21.52 -28.20 0.71
C ARG A 6 -21.45 -26.97 -0.21
N GLN A 7 -22.29 -26.90 -1.25
CA GLN A 7 -22.36 -25.71 -2.11
C GLN A 7 -22.93 -24.50 -1.37
N ARG A 8 -23.96 -24.67 -0.52
CA ARG A 8 -24.46 -23.56 0.32
C ARG A 8 -23.46 -23.10 1.37
N GLN A 9 -22.69 -24.01 1.95
CA GLN A 9 -21.62 -23.64 2.89
C GLN A 9 -20.44 -22.93 2.18
N MET A 10 -20.15 -23.27 0.92
CA MET A 10 -19.14 -22.60 0.11
C MET A 10 -19.60 -21.18 -0.25
N CYS A 11 -20.87 -21.00 -0.69
CA CYS A 11 -21.43 -19.67 -1.00
C CYS A 11 -21.61 -18.75 0.21
N ILE A 12 -21.78 -19.30 1.43
CA ILE A 12 -21.91 -18.49 2.67
C ILE A 12 -20.53 -18.04 3.16
N ARG A 13 -19.46 -18.77 2.84
CA ARG A 13 -18.08 -18.47 3.23
C ARG A 13 -17.43 -17.36 2.37
N ASP A 14 -18.03 -17.04 1.21
CA ASP A 14 -17.50 -16.05 0.26
C ASP A 14 -18.00 -14.63 0.50
N ARG A 15 -18.79 -14.39 1.55
CA ARG A 15 -19.31 -13.06 1.90
C ARG A 15 -18.70 -12.57 3.20
N PRO A 16 -18.34 -11.27 3.30
CA PRO A 16 -17.94 -10.68 4.57
C PRO A 16 -19.05 -10.90 5.60
N SER A 17 -18.71 -11.54 6.72
CA SER A 17 -19.61 -11.69 7.85
C SER A 17 -19.61 -10.42 8.70
N ILE A 18 -20.62 -10.24 9.55
CA ILE A 18 -20.68 -9.10 10.50
C ILE A 18 -19.43 -9.12 11.40
N ASP A 19 -18.91 -10.30 11.73
CA ASP A 19 -17.71 -10.46 12.57
C ASP A 19 -16.42 -9.95 11.88
N THR A 20 -16.38 -9.92 10.54
CA THR A 20 -15.25 -9.41 9.77
C THR A 20 -15.37 -7.89 9.46
N LEU A 21 -16.51 -7.28 9.76
CA LEU A 21 -16.75 -5.86 9.51
C LEU A 21 -15.74 -4.94 10.24
N PRO A 22 -15.38 -5.17 11.51
CA PRO A 22 -14.42 -4.31 12.21
C PRO A 22 -13.07 -4.22 11.51
N ILE A 23 -12.54 -5.36 11.02
CA ILE A 23 -11.25 -5.37 10.33
C ILE A 23 -11.32 -4.72 8.95
N ILE A 24 -12.44 -4.85 8.24
CA ILE A 24 -12.69 -4.18 6.96
C ILE A 24 -12.72 -2.66 7.16
N VAL A 25 -13.44 -2.18 8.19
CA VAL A 25 -13.54 -0.76 8.53
C VAL A 25 -12.18 -0.22 8.98
N LEU A 26 -11.43 -0.98 9.79
CA LEU A 26 -10.09 -0.60 10.23
C LEU A 26 -9.14 -0.45 9.04
N SER A 27 -9.12 -1.43 8.12
CA SER A 27 -8.33 -1.36 6.89
C SER A 27 -8.69 -0.13 6.06
N ALA A 28 -9.99 0.10 5.81
CA ALA A 28 -10.48 1.25 5.06
C ALA A 28 -10.07 2.58 5.72
N THR A 29 -10.12 2.65 7.06
CA THR A 29 -9.70 3.84 7.84
C THR A 29 -8.21 4.09 7.70
N LEU A 30 -7.38 3.04 7.83
CA LEU A 30 -5.93 3.14 7.67
C LEU A 30 -5.53 3.56 6.25
N GLN A 31 -6.21 3.03 5.22
CA GLN A 31 -5.98 3.44 3.84
C GLN A 31 -6.42 4.89 3.57
N THR A 32 -7.53 5.32 4.18
CA THR A 32 -7.95 6.72 4.10
C THR A 32 -6.95 7.63 4.80
N GLY A 33 -6.50 7.25 5.99
CA GLY A 33 -5.44 7.94 6.73
C GLY A 33 -4.15 8.06 5.92
N TYR A 34 -3.74 6.96 5.27
CA TYR A 34 -2.63 6.97 4.32
C TYR A 34 -2.80 8.03 3.23
N CYS A 35 -3.97 8.08 2.56
CA CYS A 35 -4.23 9.07 1.51
C CYS A 35 -4.14 10.51 2.04
N VAL A 36 -4.70 10.77 3.21
CA VAL A 36 -4.68 12.10 3.85
C VAL A 36 -3.27 12.52 4.21
N VAL A 37 -2.51 11.64 4.86
CA VAL A 37 -1.13 11.93 5.28
C VAL A 37 -0.21 12.07 4.07
N LEU A 38 -0.41 11.26 3.04
CA LEU A 38 0.30 11.35 1.76
C LEU A 38 0.08 12.71 1.10
N PHE A 39 -1.19 13.15 1.02
CA PHE A 39 -1.54 14.45 0.45
C PHE A 39 -0.88 15.60 1.22
N LYS A 40 -0.90 15.55 2.55
CA LYS A 40 -0.21 16.55 3.39
C LYS A 40 1.31 16.48 3.28
N GLY A 41 1.87 15.28 3.20
CA GLY A 41 3.30 15.07 3.03
C GLY A 41 3.84 15.72 1.76
N TYR A 42 3.10 15.62 0.66
CA TYR A 42 3.45 16.28 -0.62
C TYR A 42 3.20 17.79 -0.65
N GLN A 43 2.51 18.35 0.32
CA GLN A 43 2.41 19.80 0.49
C GLN A 43 3.59 20.39 1.27
N VAL A 44 4.24 19.57 2.12
CA VAL A 44 5.31 19.99 3.02
C VAL A 44 6.69 19.71 2.42
N GLY A 45 6.83 18.63 1.66
CA GLY A 45 8.10 18.21 1.08
C GLY A 45 7.98 17.76 -0.37
N ASP A 46 9.12 17.70 -1.03
CA ASP A 46 9.21 17.28 -2.43
C ASP A 46 8.92 15.77 -2.56
N LEU A 47 8.29 15.40 -3.67
CA LEU A 47 8.02 13.99 -4.00
C LEU A 47 9.30 13.15 -3.97
N SER A 48 10.41 13.72 -4.43
CA SER A 48 11.72 13.09 -4.48
C SER A 48 12.32 12.76 -3.12
N SER A 49 11.90 13.43 -2.03
CA SER A 49 12.33 13.14 -0.67
C SER A 49 11.31 12.28 0.10
N VAL A 50 10.04 12.67 0.08
CA VAL A 50 8.97 12.02 0.87
C VAL A 50 8.69 10.60 0.38
N TYR A 51 8.57 10.40 -0.94
CA TYR A 51 8.17 9.11 -1.51
C TYR A 51 9.16 7.98 -1.23
N PRO A 52 10.50 8.14 -1.45
CA PRO A 52 11.45 7.07 -1.20
C PRO A 52 11.54 6.67 0.28
N ILE A 53 11.48 7.66 1.18
CA ILE A 53 11.54 7.41 2.62
C ILE A 53 10.27 6.65 3.08
N ALA A 54 9.09 7.09 2.62
CA ALA A 54 7.82 6.45 2.93
C ALA A 54 7.75 5.00 2.43
N ARG A 55 8.13 4.78 1.17
CA ARG A 55 8.16 3.46 0.54
C ARG A 55 9.24 2.56 1.16
N GLY A 56 10.40 3.12 1.48
CA GLY A 56 11.49 2.37 2.08
C GLY A 56 11.22 1.95 3.52
N SER A 57 10.49 2.74 4.30
CA SER A 57 10.18 2.42 5.70
C SER A 57 9.07 1.37 5.87
N ALA A 58 8.11 1.30 4.94
CA ALA A 58 6.96 0.41 5.07
C ALA A 58 7.31 -1.08 5.18
N PRO A 59 8.14 -1.70 4.32
CA PRO A 59 8.53 -3.10 4.46
C PRO A 59 9.27 -3.38 5.76
N ILE A 60 10.04 -2.40 6.24
CA ILE A 60 10.78 -2.53 7.51
C ILE A 60 9.79 -2.63 8.66
N PHE A 61 8.79 -1.75 8.73
CA PHE A 61 7.74 -1.82 9.74
C PHE A 61 6.97 -3.14 9.68
N VAL A 62 6.58 -3.59 8.47
CA VAL A 62 5.90 -4.88 8.29
C VAL A 62 6.79 -6.02 8.75
N PHE A 63 8.07 -6.03 8.41
CA PHE A 63 9.00 -7.08 8.77
C PHE A 63 9.19 -7.17 10.30
N VAL A 64 9.40 -6.02 10.95
CA VAL A 64 9.53 -5.96 12.42
C VAL A 64 8.26 -6.45 13.11
N VAL A 65 7.09 -5.96 12.69
CA VAL A 65 5.80 -6.41 13.26
C VAL A 65 5.58 -7.91 13.01
N SER A 66 5.94 -8.42 11.82
CA SER A 66 5.82 -9.84 11.51
C SER A 66 6.69 -10.72 12.40
N LEU A 67 7.90 -10.28 12.73
CA LEU A 67 8.79 -11.02 13.65
C LEU A 67 8.28 -10.99 15.09
N LEU A 68 7.72 -9.87 15.54
CA LEU A 68 7.32 -9.69 16.94
C LEU A 68 5.97 -10.30 17.29
N PHE A 69 5.01 -10.29 16.34
CA PHE A 69 3.61 -10.60 16.64
C PHE A 69 3.05 -11.81 15.89
N PHE A 70 3.67 -12.25 14.80
CA PHE A 70 3.12 -13.33 13.98
C PHE A 70 3.91 -14.65 14.07
N GLU A 71 4.91 -14.75 14.96
CA GLU A 71 5.78 -15.92 15.10
C GLU A 71 6.23 -16.49 13.74
N ALA A 72 6.50 -15.57 12.81
CA ALA A 72 6.78 -15.93 11.42
C ALA A 72 8.11 -16.67 11.36
N SER A 73 8.04 -18.00 11.23
CA SER A 73 9.20 -18.83 10.94
C SER A 73 9.54 -18.69 9.47
N TYR A 74 10.57 -17.90 9.17
CA TYR A 74 11.10 -17.79 7.82
C TYR A 74 12.21 -18.81 7.61
N GLU A 75 12.27 -19.41 6.44
CA GLU A 75 13.49 -20.07 6.01
C GLU A 75 14.63 -19.03 5.98
N LEU A 76 15.85 -19.47 6.30
CA LEU A 76 17.02 -18.59 6.39
C LEU A 76 17.22 -17.75 5.11
N THR A 77 17.01 -18.35 3.94
CA THR A 77 17.09 -17.69 2.64
C THR A 77 16.09 -16.55 2.48
N THR A 78 14.84 -16.77 2.89
CA THR A 78 13.77 -15.75 2.87
C THR A 78 14.07 -14.63 3.85
N PHE A 79 14.49 -14.97 5.08
CA PHE A 79 14.87 -14.00 6.09
C PHE A 79 16.01 -13.10 5.58
N LEU A 80 17.10 -13.70 5.08
CA LEU A 80 18.23 -12.96 4.53
C LEU A 80 17.84 -12.08 3.35
N GLY A 81 16.98 -12.57 2.45
CA GLY A 81 16.48 -11.78 1.33
C GLY A 81 15.72 -10.53 1.75
N ILE A 82 14.78 -10.67 2.69
CA ILE A 82 14.04 -9.53 3.25
C ILE A 82 14.98 -8.57 3.98
N PHE A 83 15.91 -9.11 4.79
CA PHE A 83 16.87 -8.32 5.54
C PHE A 83 17.75 -7.47 4.63
N VAL A 84 18.36 -8.08 3.60
CA VAL A 84 19.19 -7.38 2.61
C VAL A 84 18.40 -6.30 1.89
N PHE A 85 17.15 -6.62 1.52
CA PHE A 85 16.26 -5.65 0.88
C PHE A 85 15.96 -4.46 1.80
N CYS A 86 15.64 -4.70 3.07
CA CYS A 86 15.41 -3.64 4.07
C CYS A 86 16.66 -2.77 4.29
N VAL A 87 17.85 -3.38 4.37
CA VAL A 87 19.12 -2.64 4.50
C VAL A 87 19.35 -1.78 3.24
N GLY A 88 19.10 -2.30 2.05
CA GLY A 88 19.17 -1.53 0.80
C GLY A 88 18.24 -0.32 0.79
N LEU A 89 16.99 -0.49 1.23
CA LEU A 89 16.04 0.60 1.34
C LEU A 89 16.42 1.65 2.39
N LEU A 90 16.97 1.22 3.53
CA LEU A 90 17.47 2.13 4.57
C LEU A 90 18.64 2.96 4.07
N THR A 91 19.60 2.34 3.40
CA THR A 91 20.76 3.03 2.79
C THR A 91 20.29 4.03 1.74
N TYR A 92 19.32 3.65 0.92
CA TYR A 92 18.73 4.53 -0.06
C TYR A 92 18.01 5.73 0.59
N ALA A 93 17.13 5.48 1.56
CA ALA A 93 16.44 6.53 2.30
C ALA A 93 17.41 7.49 3.00
N PHE A 94 18.47 6.96 3.63
CA PHE A 94 19.50 7.76 4.27
C PHE A 94 20.27 8.62 3.27
N SER A 95 20.60 8.06 2.09
CA SER A 95 21.25 8.81 1.00
C SER A 95 20.35 9.98 0.52
N VAL A 96 19.04 9.74 0.37
CA VAL A 96 18.09 10.78 0.00
C VAL A 96 18.06 11.89 1.04
N ILE A 97 17.90 11.57 2.32
CA ILE A 97 17.88 12.55 3.41
C ILE A 97 19.16 13.41 3.40
N ARG A 98 20.32 12.77 3.21
CA ARG A 98 21.61 13.49 3.19
C ARG A 98 21.78 14.39 1.99
N ASN A 99 21.32 13.96 0.81
CA ASN A 99 21.54 14.69 -0.45
C ASN A 99 20.50 15.79 -0.68
N THR A 100 19.26 15.62 -0.23
CA THR A 100 18.19 16.62 -0.40
C THR A 100 18.14 17.64 0.73
N GLY A 101 18.83 17.40 1.85
CA GLY A 101 18.75 18.27 3.03
C GLY A 101 17.34 18.30 3.62
N SER A 102 16.62 17.17 3.53
CA SER A 102 15.21 17.04 3.94
C SER A 102 14.98 17.57 5.36
N ARG A 103 13.93 18.36 5.51
CA ARG A 103 13.54 18.92 6.80
C ARG A 103 12.95 17.83 7.71
N LEU A 104 13.06 18.00 9.01
CA LEU A 104 12.53 17.05 9.99
C LEU A 104 11.03 16.76 9.78
N ASN A 105 10.26 17.77 9.41
CA ASN A 105 8.84 17.61 9.12
C ASN A 105 8.58 16.69 7.90
N GLU A 106 9.37 16.81 6.83
CA GLU A 106 9.27 15.95 5.65
C GLU A 106 9.52 14.49 6.01
N ILE A 107 10.57 14.25 6.80
CA ILE A 107 10.92 12.91 7.29
C ILE A 107 9.80 12.36 8.19
N ALA A 108 9.24 13.19 9.08
CA ALA A 108 8.16 12.77 9.96
C ALA A 108 6.89 12.37 9.16
N TYR A 109 6.51 13.17 8.16
CA TYR A 109 5.40 12.79 7.25
C TYR A 109 5.71 11.51 6.47
N ALA A 110 6.92 11.37 5.93
CA ALA A 110 7.33 10.18 5.18
C ALA A 110 7.28 8.91 6.05
N LEU A 111 7.76 8.97 7.28
CA LEU A 111 7.67 7.84 8.22
C LEU A 111 6.22 7.54 8.63
N ALA A 112 5.42 8.57 8.85
CA ALA A 112 3.98 8.39 9.13
C ALA A 112 3.27 7.71 7.94
N ILE A 113 3.54 8.10 6.70
CA ILE A 113 3.04 7.45 5.49
C ILE A 113 3.46 5.97 5.49
N GLY A 114 4.75 5.67 5.74
CA GLY A 114 5.26 4.30 5.82
C GLY A 114 4.57 3.47 6.90
N LEU A 115 4.29 4.06 8.06
CA LEU A 115 3.56 3.41 9.15
C LEU A 115 2.11 3.08 8.75
N PHE A 116 1.41 4.01 8.08
CA PHE A 116 0.08 3.75 7.54
C PHE A 116 0.09 2.64 6.48
N ILE A 117 1.11 2.63 5.60
CA ILE A 117 1.29 1.56 4.60
C ILE A 117 1.46 0.21 5.29
N ALA A 118 2.29 0.13 6.31
CA ALA A 118 2.49 -1.10 7.09
C ALA A 118 1.19 -1.51 7.80
N GLY A 119 0.51 -0.56 8.45
CA GLY A 119 -0.73 -0.80 9.17
C GLY A 119 -1.82 -1.39 8.28
N TYR A 120 -2.13 -0.74 7.15
CA TYR A 120 -3.16 -1.30 6.26
C TYR A 120 -2.69 -2.60 5.59
N SER A 121 -1.42 -2.77 5.26
CA SER A 121 -0.92 -4.02 4.66
C SER A 121 -1.10 -5.22 5.59
N ILE A 122 -0.83 -5.04 6.88
CA ILE A 122 -1.04 -6.07 7.92
C ILE A 122 -2.54 -6.34 8.10
N THR A 123 -3.34 -5.29 8.22
CA THR A 123 -4.80 -5.41 8.42
C THR A 123 -5.47 -6.07 7.22
N ASP A 124 -5.03 -5.73 6.01
CA ASP A 124 -5.53 -6.32 4.77
C ASP A 124 -5.17 -7.80 4.66
N ALA A 125 -3.96 -8.17 5.03
CA ALA A 125 -3.54 -9.57 5.03
C ALA A 125 -4.35 -10.40 6.02
N ILE A 126 -4.56 -9.90 7.25
CA ILE A 126 -5.39 -10.56 8.25
C ILE A 126 -6.84 -10.63 7.78
N GLY A 127 -7.40 -9.51 7.33
CA GLY A 127 -8.78 -9.40 6.88
C GLY A 127 -9.09 -10.30 5.69
N THR A 128 -8.20 -10.34 4.71
CA THR A 128 -8.34 -11.21 3.53
C THR A 128 -8.34 -12.70 3.91
N ARG A 129 -7.48 -13.10 4.85
CA ARG A 129 -7.43 -14.48 5.36
C ARG A 129 -8.68 -14.84 6.18
N LEU A 130 -9.18 -13.90 6.99
CA LEU A 130 -10.40 -14.11 7.79
C LEU A 130 -11.65 -14.23 6.92
N VAL A 131 -11.78 -13.40 5.89
CA VAL A 131 -12.91 -13.48 4.93
C VAL A 131 -12.80 -14.71 4.03
N GLY A 132 -11.56 -15.19 3.76
CA GLY A 132 -11.29 -16.35 2.91
C GLY A 132 -11.46 -16.08 1.41
N ASN A 133 -11.82 -14.86 1.02
CA ASN A 133 -11.96 -14.44 -0.36
C ASN A 133 -11.41 -13.02 -0.54
N ALA A 134 -10.30 -12.90 -1.28
CA ALA A 134 -9.60 -11.63 -1.48
C ALA A 134 -10.47 -10.57 -2.17
N LEU A 135 -11.26 -10.98 -3.16
CA LEU A 135 -12.08 -10.04 -3.94
C LEU A 135 -13.26 -9.52 -3.12
N SER A 136 -13.89 -10.38 -2.30
CA SER A 136 -14.98 -9.99 -1.40
C SER A 136 -14.50 -9.02 -0.32
N PHE A 137 -13.33 -9.29 0.29
CA PHE A 137 -12.69 -8.39 1.24
C PHE A 137 -12.39 -7.04 0.57
N PHE A 138 -11.75 -7.07 -0.61
CA PHE A 138 -11.38 -5.87 -1.34
C PHE A 138 -12.59 -5.02 -1.71
N GLY A 139 -13.64 -5.63 -2.23
CA GLY A 139 -14.87 -4.92 -2.61
C GLY A 139 -15.49 -4.18 -1.42
N ALA A 140 -15.65 -4.87 -0.28
CA ALA A 140 -16.20 -4.27 0.93
C ALA A 140 -15.30 -3.14 1.46
N MET A 141 -14.00 -3.39 1.59
CA MET A 141 -13.02 -2.40 2.06
C MET A 141 -12.97 -1.18 1.13
N ALA A 142 -12.98 -1.37 -0.19
CA ALA A 142 -12.95 -0.27 -1.15
C ALA A 142 -14.17 0.65 -1.04
N ILE A 143 -15.36 0.10 -0.76
CA ILE A 143 -16.58 0.90 -0.53
C ILE A 143 -16.38 1.81 0.68
N PHE A 144 -15.99 1.26 1.84
CA PHE A 144 -15.76 2.05 3.05
C PHE A 144 -14.64 3.08 2.85
N ASN A 145 -13.53 2.69 2.23
CA ASN A 145 -12.43 3.61 1.94
C ASN A 145 -12.89 4.80 1.09
N ARG A 146 -13.70 4.57 0.04
CA ARG A 146 -14.24 5.65 -0.80
C ARG A 146 -15.21 6.54 -0.04
N LEU A 147 -16.07 5.97 0.79
CA LEU A 147 -17.00 6.74 1.63
C LEU A 147 -16.24 7.64 2.61
N PHE A 148 -15.22 7.12 3.29
CA PHE A 148 -14.41 7.89 4.24
C PHE A 148 -13.61 8.98 3.53
N LEU A 149 -13.01 8.67 2.38
CA LEU A 149 -12.24 9.65 1.60
C LEU A 149 -13.14 10.77 1.05
N ILE A 150 -14.32 10.43 0.52
CA ILE A 150 -15.30 11.41 0.05
C ILE A 150 -15.77 12.28 1.23
N GLY A 151 -16.07 11.67 2.38
CA GLY A 151 -16.45 12.40 3.58
C GLY A 151 -15.36 13.37 4.04
N TYR A 152 -14.10 12.93 4.03
CA TYR A 152 -12.96 13.80 4.34
C TYR A 152 -12.85 14.97 3.36
N LEU A 153 -12.87 14.71 2.06
CA LEU A 153 -12.72 15.73 1.01
C LEU A 153 -13.88 16.74 1.04
N TYR A 154 -15.09 16.28 1.34
CA TYR A 154 -16.25 17.16 1.43
C TYR A 154 -16.14 18.16 2.61
N ASN A 155 -15.62 17.71 3.75
CA ASN A 155 -15.56 18.53 4.96
C ASN A 155 -14.30 19.41 5.04
N PHE A 156 -13.18 19.00 4.42
CA PHE A 156 -11.88 19.64 4.65
C PHE A 156 -11.25 20.26 3.40
N GLU A 157 -11.77 19.98 2.18
CA GLU A 157 -11.16 20.44 0.92
C GLU A 157 -12.18 21.16 0.03
N GLU A 158 -12.34 22.45 0.25
CA GLU A 158 -13.25 23.28 -0.54
C GLU A 158 -12.91 23.27 -2.04
N GLY A 159 -13.92 23.07 -2.88
CA GLY A 159 -13.80 23.11 -4.34
C GLY A 159 -13.06 21.89 -4.95
N MET A 160 -12.69 20.88 -4.19
CA MET A 160 -12.01 19.68 -4.69
C MET A 160 -12.83 18.97 -5.78
N PHE A 161 -14.14 18.80 -5.58
CA PHE A 161 -15.01 18.15 -6.58
C PHE A 161 -15.08 18.92 -7.90
N GLN A 162 -15.03 20.26 -7.86
CA GLN A 162 -14.99 21.09 -9.08
C GLN A 162 -13.66 20.92 -9.81
N ARG A 163 -12.53 20.84 -9.06
CA ARG A 163 -11.20 20.59 -9.62
C ARG A 163 -11.10 19.20 -10.24
N LEU A 164 -11.63 18.17 -9.57
CA LEU A 164 -11.70 16.80 -10.09
C LEU A 164 -12.53 16.72 -11.38
N ARG A 165 -13.69 17.41 -11.42
CA ARG A 165 -14.53 17.43 -12.61
C ARG A 165 -13.87 18.13 -13.79
N LYS A 166 -13.14 19.24 -13.55
CA LYS A 166 -12.40 19.95 -14.59
C LYS A 166 -11.18 19.19 -15.10
N GLY A 167 -10.52 18.44 -14.22
CA GLY A 167 -9.35 17.63 -14.52
C GLY A 167 -9.66 16.21 -15.02
N TYR A 168 -10.94 15.84 -15.18
CA TYR A 168 -11.32 14.50 -15.60
C TYR A 168 -10.73 14.14 -16.97
N ASN A 169 -10.05 13.00 -17.02
CA ASN A 169 -9.49 12.44 -18.24
C ASN A 169 -9.65 10.91 -18.21
N ASN A 170 -9.98 10.30 -19.34
CA ASN A 170 -10.11 8.84 -19.49
C ASN A 170 -8.85 8.07 -19.06
N LYS A 171 -7.67 8.70 -19.11
CA LYS A 171 -6.43 8.11 -18.59
C LYS A 171 -6.50 7.82 -17.09
N PHE A 172 -7.23 8.63 -16.30
CA PHE A 172 -7.42 8.37 -14.87
C PHE A 172 -8.29 7.14 -14.60
N VAL A 173 -9.29 6.90 -15.46
CA VAL A 173 -10.13 5.69 -15.37
C VAL A 173 -9.29 4.45 -15.64
N LEU A 174 -8.48 4.50 -16.70
CA LEU A 174 -7.58 3.39 -17.05
C LEU A 174 -6.55 3.12 -15.94
N ALA A 175 -5.92 4.17 -15.42
CA ALA A 175 -4.99 4.05 -14.29
C ALA A 175 -5.68 3.46 -13.04
N GLY A 176 -6.93 3.88 -12.76
CA GLY A 176 -7.73 3.34 -11.65
C GLY A 176 -8.05 1.86 -11.82
N LEU A 177 -8.37 1.41 -13.04
CA LEU A 177 -8.59 0.01 -13.34
C LEU A 177 -7.32 -0.83 -13.15
N PHE A 178 -6.17 -0.37 -13.66
CA PHE A 178 -4.90 -1.05 -13.42
C PHE A 178 -4.56 -1.12 -11.93
N ALA A 179 -4.72 -0.03 -11.20
CA ALA A 179 -4.50 0.00 -9.75
C ALA A 179 -5.41 -0.99 -9.02
N PHE A 180 -6.69 -1.11 -9.43
CA PHE A 180 -7.63 -2.07 -8.88
C PHE A 180 -7.14 -3.51 -9.09
N PHE A 181 -6.77 -3.87 -10.31
CA PHE A 181 -6.27 -5.22 -10.62
C PHE A 181 -4.97 -5.54 -9.87
N CYS A 182 -4.01 -4.61 -9.87
CA CYS A 182 -2.75 -4.79 -9.13
C CYS A 182 -3.02 -5.02 -7.63
N TYR A 183 -3.93 -4.25 -7.04
CA TYR A 183 -4.24 -4.40 -5.62
C TYR A 183 -4.98 -5.70 -5.31
N ALA A 184 -5.89 -6.12 -6.18
CA ALA A 184 -6.58 -7.42 -6.07
C ALA A 184 -5.58 -8.59 -6.07
N VAL A 185 -4.55 -8.54 -6.92
CA VAL A 185 -3.47 -9.54 -6.96
C VAL A 185 -2.66 -9.53 -5.65
N ILE A 186 -2.35 -8.36 -5.10
CA ILE A 186 -1.64 -8.23 -3.82
C ILE A 186 -2.47 -8.88 -2.69
N LEU A 187 -3.75 -8.59 -2.62
CA LEU A 187 -4.64 -9.18 -1.61
C LEU A 187 -4.76 -10.70 -1.75
N TRP A 188 -4.83 -11.18 -3.00
CA TRP A 188 -4.77 -12.62 -3.25
C TRP A 188 -3.44 -13.21 -2.78
N ALA A 189 -2.32 -12.57 -3.06
CA ALA A 189 -1.00 -13.03 -2.62
C ALA A 189 -0.89 -13.13 -1.10
N TYR A 190 -1.54 -12.25 -0.34
CA TYR A 190 -1.61 -12.33 1.12
C TYR A 190 -2.32 -13.59 1.63
N THR A 191 -3.15 -14.26 0.82
CA THR A 191 -3.79 -15.52 1.22
C THR A 191 -2.83 -16.71 1.20
N VAL A 192 -1.77 -16.64 0.39
CA VAL A 192 -0.85 -17.78 0.12
C VAL A 192 0.58 -17.55 0.59
N LEU A 193 1.00 -16.30 0.79
CA LEU A 193 2.37 -15.93 1.14
C LEU A 193 2.43 -15.17 2.46
N PRO A 194 3.60 -15.16 3.16
CA PRO A 194 3.83 -14.31 4.31
C PRO A 194 3.71 -12.81 3.96
N ILE A 195 3.18 -12.02 4.90
CA ILE A 195 2.89 -10.60 4.71
C ILE A 195 4.14 -9.82 4.30
N SER A 196 5.27 -10.05 4.99
CA SER A 196 6.54 -9.39 4.73
C SER A 196 7.10 -9.71 3.34
N VAL A 197 6.94 -10.95 2.85
CA VAL A 197 7.36 -11.36 1.51
C VAL A 197 6.58 -10.59 0.44
N VAL A 198 5.23 -10.58 0.56
CA VAL A 198 4.37 -9.86 -0.39
C VAL A 198 4.67 -8.36 -0.38
N THR A 199 4.83 -7.78 0.81
CA THR A 199 5.14 -6.34 0.93
C THR A 199 6.51 -6.01 0.33
N THR A 200 7.52 -6.82 0.57
CA THR A 200 8.85 -6.65 -0.01
C THR A 200 8.82 -6.76 -1.53
N LEU A 201 8.14 -7.78 -2.07
CA LEU A 201 7.96 -7.94 -3.51
C LEU A 201 7.21 -6.77 -4.14
N ARG A 202 6.21 -6.22 -3.46
CA ARG A 202 5.48 -5.04 -3.94
C ARG A 202 6.41 -3.84 -4.13
N GLU A 203 7.35 -3.62 -3.22
CA GLU A 203 8.28 -2.49 -3.32
C GLU A 203 9.31 -2.66 -4.45
N SER A 204 9.55 -3.87 -4.96
CA SER A 204 10.39 -4.10 -6.15
C SER A 204 9.84 -3.41 -7.40
N SER A 205 8.57 -3.01 -7.41
CA SER A 205 7.95 -2.21 -8.47
C SER A 205 8.70 -0.91 -8.77
N VAL A 206 9.42 -0.35 -7.79
CA VAL A 206 10.28 0.83 -7.97
C VAL A 206 11.38 0.55 -9.00
N VAL A 207 11.98 -0.64 -8.95
CA VAL A 207 13.04 -1.05 -9.91
C VAL A 207 12.47 -1.10 -11.34
N PHE A 208 11.27 -1.67 -11.49
CA PHE A 208 10.59 -1.73 -12.79
C PHE A 208 10.20 -0.33 -13.30
N ALA A 209 9.77 0.57 -12.42
CA ALA A 209 9.46 1.94 -12.78
C ALA A 209 10.71 2.69 -13.31
N VAL A 210 11.86 2.52 -12.65
CA VAL A 210 13.13 3.07 -13.08
C VAL A 210 13.55 2.50 -14.45
N LEU A 211 13.47 1.18 -14.61
CA LEU A 211 13.81 0.53 -15.88
C LEU A 211 12.92 1.02 -17.03
N LEU A 212 11.62 1.18 -16.79
CA LEU A 212 10.68 1.71 -17.79
C LEU A 212 10.99 3.17 -18.11
N GLY A 213 11.32 4.01 -17.12
CA GLY A 213 11.75 5.39 -17.32
C GLY A 213 12.95 5.47 -18.27
N VAL A 214 13.97 4.65 -18.03
CA VAL A 214 15.17 4.62 -18.87
C VAL A 214 14.91 4.03 -20.25
N LEU A 215 14.25 2.87 -20.32
CA LEU A 215 14.10 2.13 -21.58
C LEU A 215 13.02 2.69 -22.50
N VAL A 216 11.93 3.25 -21.93
CA VAL A 216 10.78 3.72 -22.70
C VAL A 216 10.79 5.24 -22.87
N LEU A 217 11.16 5.98 -21.80
CA LEU A 217 11.17 7.44 -21.82
C LEU A 217 12.55 8.01 -22.22
N GLY A 218 13.59 7.18 -22.34
CA GLY A 218 14.94 7.60 -22.71
C GLY A 218 15.61 8.48 -21.65
N GLU A 219 15.18 8.35 -20.38
CA GLU A 219 15.77 9.08 -19.28
C GLU A 219 17.21 8.60 -19.02
N SER A 220 18.14 9.52 -18.77
CA SER A 220 19.52 9.17 -18.45
C SER A 220 19.60 8.39 -17.15
N PHE A 221 20.42 7.36 -17.07
CA PHE A 221 20.72 6.57 -15.86
C PHE A 221 21.52 7.45 -14.87
N SER A 222 20.97 8.58 -14.53
CA SER A 222 21.49 9.46 -13.48
C SER A 222 20.73 9.15 -12.20
N LEU A 223 21.39 9.20 -11.05
CA LEU A 223 20.76 9.24 -9.72
C LEU A 223 19.73 10.40 -9.58
N SER A 224 19.62 11.23 -10.61
CA SER A 224 18.61 12.28 -10.83
C SER A 224 17.20 11.75 -11.12
N LEU A 225 16.97 10.44 -11.25
CA LEU A 225 15.61 9.85 -11.27
C LEU A 225 14.84 10.05 -9.96
N ILE A 226 15.48 10.70 -9.00
CA ILE A 226 14.87 11.25 -7.79
C ILE A 226 14.07 12.53 -8.10
N HIS A 227 14.15 13.05 -9.32
CA HIS A 227 13.53 14.34 -9.72
C HIS A 227 12.23 14.21 -10.53
N ILE A 228 11.59 13.03 -10.49
CA ILE A 228 10.24 12.89 -11.08
C ILE A 228 9.18 12.90 -10.00
#